data_c45ceafd6bfff2d2cb7591b7ee8dc2c8
#
_entry.id   c45ceafd6bfff2d2cb7591b7ee8dc2c8
#
_cell.length_a   1.000
_cell.length_b   1.000
_cell.length_c   1.000
_cell.angle_alpha   90.00
_cell.angle_beta   90.00
_cell.angle_gamma   90.00
#
_symmetry.space_group_name_H-M   'P 1'
#
loop_
_entity.id
_entity.type
_entity.pdbx_description
1 polymer ?
#
loop_
_entity_poly.entity_id
_entity_poly.type
_entity_poly.pdbx_seq_one_letter_code
_entity_poly.pdbx_strand_id
1 'polypeptide(L)'
;FKKDDDFYYWFRLKKEAQIISAQRNNQESLNFIKFNFDKIENPNEKILFDVANFYKKAKNYEEAIRYYSKIIENLDDNSDIKSDILYRRGGTYERIKNYEKADKDLIDALQITPDDAYILNYLAYSWLERDYKINEAIKMLETAYELESDDPYIIDSIGWAYYLTDDYPRAEKFLKRAVE
;
A
#
# COMPACT_ATOMS: atom_id res chain seq x y z
N PHE A 1 15.99 5.11 -29.79
CA PHE A 1 17.26 4.85 -29.06
C PHE A 1 17.29 5.45 -27.64
N LYS A 2 16.69 6.64 -27.38
CA LYS A 2 16.73 7.27 -26.05
C LYS A 2 15.85 6.59 -24.97
N LYS A 3 14.69 6.00 -25.31
CA LYS A 3 13.79 5.37 -24.33
C LYS A 3 14.37 4.10 -23.69
N ASP A 4 15.15 3.32 -24.42
CA ASP A 4 15.78 2.11 -23.91
C ASP A 4 16.96 2.43 -22.98
N ASP A 5 17.67 3.53 -23.21
CA ASP A 5 18.79 3.99 -22.39
C ASP A 5 18.32 4.42 -20.98
N ASP A 6 17.17 5.12 -20.85
CA ASP A 6 16.62 5.56 -19.57
C ASP A 6 16.14 4.35 -18.73
N PHE A 7 15.56 3.32 -19.36
CA PHE A 7 15.13 2.11 -18.67
C PHE A 7 16.32 1.31 -18.11
N TYR A 8 17.37 1.06 -18.92
CA TYR A 8 18.56 0.35 -18.44
C TYR A 8 19.34 1.16 -17.41
N TYR A 9 19.40 2.47 -17.58
CA TYR A 9 20.00 3.38 -16.60
C TYR A 9 19.25 3.28 -15.27
N TRP A 10 17.92 3.40 -15.28
CA TRP A 10 17.09 3.26 -14.08
C TRP A 10 17.24 1.88 -13.42
N PHE A 11 17.25 0.82 -14.20
CA PHE A 11 17.40 -0.54 -13.66
C PHE A 11 18.70 -0.70 -12.86
N ARG A 12 19.82 -0.17 -13.36
CA ARG A 12 21.09 -0.18 -12.62
C ARG A 12 21.03 0.66 -11.36
N LEU A 13 20.51 1.88 -11.45
CA LEU A 13 20.33 2.77 -10.29
C LEU A 13 19.47 2.11 -9.19
N LYS A 14 18.35 1.47 -9.58
CA LYS A 14 17.48 0.75 -8.65
C LYS A 14 18.22 -0.36 -7.92
N LYS A 15 19.02 -1.16 -8.63
CA LYS A 15 19.82 -2.23 -8.02
C LYS A 15 20.86 -1.68 -7.04
N GLU A 16 21.57 -0.64 -7.42
CA GLU A 16 22.55 0.01 -6.55
C GLU A 16 21.88 0.62 -5.31
N ALA A 17 20.75 1.30 -5.47
CA ALA A 17 19.96 1.82 -4.36
C ALA A 17 19.48 0.72 -3.40
N GLN A 18 19.08 -0.44 -3.93
CA GLN A 18 18.71 -1.60 -3.12
C GLN A 18 19.88 -2.13 -2.30
N ILE A 19 21.08 -2.20 -2.88
CA ILE A 19 22.31 -2.60 -2.19
C ILE A 19 22.65 -1.59 -1.07
N ILE A 20 22.60 -0.29 -1.37
CA ILE A 20 22.83 0.77 -0.38
C ILE A 20 21.83 0.65 0.77
N SER A 21 20.56 0.42 0.48
CA SER A 21 19.50 0.23 1.50
C SER A 21 19.80 -0.96 2.42
N ALA A 22 20.28 -2.07 1.85
CA ALA A 22 20.59 -3.28 2.60
C ALA A 22 21.90 -3.17 3.43
N GLN A 23 22.93 -2.52 2.87
CA GLN A 23 24.25 -2.40 3.52
C GLN A 23 24.35 -1.23 4.52
N ARG A 24 23.54 -0.18 4.34
CA ARG A 24 23.58 1.04 5.13
C ARG A 24 22.20 1.36 5.71
N ASN A 25 21.39 2.14 4.97
CA ASN A 25 20.03 2.49 5.39
C ASN A 25 19.19 3.03 4.22
N ASN A 26 17.88 3.13 4.45
CA ASN A 26 16.93 3.62 3.45
C ASN A 26 17.14 5.11 3.10
N GLN A 27 17.64 5.92 4.03
CA GLN A 27 17.88 7.35 3.79
C GLN A 27 19.04 7.57 2.82
N GLU A 28 20.14 6.83 2.96
CA GLU A 28 21.27 6.90 2.03
C GLU A 28 20.87 6.40 0.63
N SER A 29 20.09 5.31 0.58
CA SER A 29 19.50 4.81 -0.67
C SER A 29 18.64 5.87 -1.36
N LEU A 30 17.79 6.57 -0.61
CA LEU A 30 16.98 7.67 -1.13
C LEU A 30 17.83 8.84 -1.63
N ASN A 31 18.87 9.24 -0.89
CA ASN A 31 19.78 10.32 -1.31
C ASN A 31 20.47 9.97 -2.64
N PHE A 32 20.90 8.70 -2.80
CA PHE A 32 21.46 8.21 -4.05
C PHE A 32 20.43 8.29 -5.20
N ILE A 33 19.19 7.87 -4.97
CA ILE A 33 18.10 7.97 -5.97
C ILE A 33 17.86 9.44 -6.34
N LYS A 34 17.71 10.35 -5.38
CA LYS A 34 17.48 11.78 -5.62
C LYS A 34 18.57 12.37 -6.53
N PHE A 35 19.82 12.11 -6.19
CA PHE A 35 20.97 12.66 -6.95
C PHE A 35 21.01 12.19 -8.40
N ASN A 36 20.51 10.99 -8.70
CA ASN A 36 20.56 10.41 -10.04
C ASN A 36 19.25 10.52 -10.82
N PHE A 37 18.11 10.70 -10.13
CA PHE A 37 16.79 10.74 -10.75
C PHE A 37 16.62 11.94 -11.70
N ASP A 38 17.19 13.08 -11.36
CA ASP A 38 17.13 14.31 -12.19
C ASP A 38 17.79 14.18 -13.57
N LYS A 39 18.55 13.08 -13.77
CA LYS A 39 19.16 12.76 -15.08
C LYS A 39 18.19 12.02 -16.01
N ILE A 40 17.02 11.64 -15.53
CA ILE A 40 15.98 10.96 -16.31
C ILE A 40 14.98 12.01 -16.77
N GLU A 41 15.00 12.32 -18.07
CA GLU A 41 14.19 13.42 -18.63
C GLU A 41 12.68 13.10 -18.61
N ASN A 42 12.30 11.85 -18.93
CA ASN A 42 10.91 11.43 -19.05
C ASN A 42 10.66 10.11 -18.30
N PRO A 43 10.59 10.12 -16.96
CA PRO A 43 10.35 8.91 -16.19
C PRO A 43 8.94 8.36 -16.48
N ASN A 44 8.88 7.10 -16.89
CA ASN A 44 7.60 6.41 -17.05
C ASN A 44 6.99 6.05 -15.69
N GLU A 45 5.74 5.58 -15.69
CA GLU A 45 4.98 5.23 -14.47
C GLU A 45 5.71 4.23 -13.59
N LYS A 46 6.39 3.25 -14.17
CA LYS A 46 7.16 2.25 -13.42
C LYS A 46 8.35 2.87 -12.68
N ILE A 47 9.05 3.82 -13.30
CA ILE A 47 10.13 4.56 -12.65
C ILE A 47 9.57 5.44 -11.53
N LEU A 48 8.47 6.17 -11.78
CA LEU A 48 7.80 6.98 -10.76
C LEU A 48 7.33 6.15 -9.58
N PHE A 49 6.80 4.94 -9.85
CA PHE A 49 6.39 3.99 -8.81
C PHE A 49 7.57 3.53 -7.94
N ASP A 50 8.68 3.15 -8.56
CA ASP A 50 9.89 2.77 -7.83
C ASP A 50 10.40 3.92 -6.94
N VAL A 51 10.40 5.16 -7.47
CA VAL A 51 10.79 6.36 -6.72
C VAL A 51 9.86 6.61 -5.54
N ALA A 52 8.54 6.51 -5.73
CA ALA A 52 7.56 6.61 -4.64
C ALA A 52 7.85 5.60 -3.52
N ASN A 53 8.17 4.35 -3.88
CA ASN A 53 8.52 3.31 -2.92
C ASN A 53 9.83 3.61 -2.17
N PHE A 54 10.85 4.18 -2.80
CA PHE A 54 12.06 4.62 -2.09
C PHE A 54 11.76 5.72 -1.08
N TYR A 55 10.94 6.70 -1.43
CA TYR A 55 10.48 7.73 -0.50
C TYR A 55 9.70 7.13 0.67
N LYS A 56 8.74 6.23 0.40
CA LYS A 56 7.95 5.54 1.42
C LYS A 56 8.84 4.74 2.41
N LYS A 57 9.82 3.97 1.88
CA LYS A 57 10.77 3.22 2.71
C LYS A 57 11.62 4.12 3.60
N ALA A 58 12.01 5.29 3.10
CA ALA A 58 12.74 6.30 3.87
C ALA A 58 11.83 7.15 4.78
N LYS A 59 10.54 6.79 4.91
CA LYS A 59 9.52 7.49 5.71
C LYS A 59 9.27 8.94 5.28
N ASN A 60 9.62 9.29 4.05
CA ASN A 60 9.29 10.58 3.45
C ASN A 60 7.95 10.44 2.71
N TYR A 61 6.88 10.43 3.50
CA TYR A 61 5.55 10.06 3.04
C TYR A 61 4.92 11.10 2.11
N GLU A 62 5.17 12.40 2.34
CA GLU A 62 4.66 13.49 1.51
C GLU A 62 5.16 13.38 0.06
N GLU A 63 6.46 13.11 -0.10
CA GLU A 63 7.02 12.90 -1.43
C GLU A 63 6.53 11.61 -2.09
N ALA A 64 6.39 10.53 -1.31
CA ALA A 64 5.80 9.30 -1.82
C ALA A 64 4.38 9.54 -2.37
N ILE A 65 3.54 10.25 -1.61
CA ILE A 65 2.18 10.65 -2.01
C ILE A 65 2.22 11.48 -3.30
N ARG A 66 3.15 12.44 -3.41
CA ARG A 66 3.29 13.26 -4.60
C ARG A 66 3.59 12.43 -5.85
N TYR A 67 4.48 11.44 -5.74
CA TYR A 67 4.79 10.55 -6.87
C TYR A 67 3.65 9.60 -7.21
N TYR A 68 2.97 9.01 -6.22
CA TYR A 68 1.76 8.21 -6.48
C TYR A 68 0.67 9.05 -7.16
N SER A 69 0.47 10.32 -6.76
CA SER A 69 -0.50 11.22 -7.37
C SER A 69 -0.21 11.49 -8.85
N LYS A 70 1.07 11.71 -9.19
CA LYS A 70 1.50 11.87 -10.59
C LYS A 70 1.20 10.64 -11.45
N ILE A 71 1.31 9.43 -10.88
CA ILE A 71 0.97 8.20 -11.61
C ILE A 71 -0.54 8.15 -11.84
N ILE A 72 -1.35 8.39 -10.80
CA ILE A 72 -2.81 8.32 -10.86
C ILE A 72 -3.39 9.28 -11.90
N GLU A 73 -2.81 10.49 -12.04
CA GLU A 73 -3.24 11.51 -13.02
C GLU A 73 -3.12 11.05 -14.48
N ASN A 74 -2.27 10.06 -14.77
CA ASN A 74 -2.03 9.54 -16.11
C ASN A 74 -2.66 8.17 -16.38
N LEU A 75 -3.35 7.57 -15.40
CA LEU A 75 -3.96 6.25 -15.53
C LEU A 75 -5.44 6.33 -15.86
N ASP A 76 -5.92 5.36 -16.64
CA ASP A 76 -7.34 5.18 -16.91
C ASP A 76 -8.12 4.91 -15.62
N ASP A 77 -9.34 5.47 -15.53
CA ASP A 77 -10.14 5.46 -14.30
C ASP A 77 -10.49 4.07 -13.78
N ASN A 78 -10.60 3.08 -14.65
CA ASN A 78 -10.99 1.71 -14.29
C ASN A 78 -9.86 0.69 -14.45
N SER A 79 -8.59 1.11 -14.38
CA SER A 79 -7.48 0.17 -14.48
C SER A 79 -7.12 -0.42 -13.12
N ASP A 80 -6.85 -1.74 -13.06
CA ASP A 80 -6.37 -2.42 -11.86
C ASP A 80 -5.07 -1.79 -11.33
N ILE A 81 -4.25 -1.25 -12.24
CA ILE A 81 -3.05 -0.51 -11.86
C ILE A 81 -3.41 0.73 -11.03
N LYS A 82 -4.47 1.45 -11.41
CA LYS A 82 -4.95 2.60 -10.64
C LYS A 82 -5.42 2.21 -9.26
N SER A 83 -6.15 1.09 -9.15
CA SER A 83 -6.56 0.52 -7.86
C SER A 83 -5.34 0.25 -6.95
N ASP A 84 -4.29 -0.44 -7.46
CA ASP A 84 -3.07 -0.71 -6.69
C ASP A 84 -2.36 0.59 -6.25
N ILE A 85 -2.28 1.61 -7.11
CA ILE A 85 -1.64 2.87 -6.75
C ILE A 85 -2.47 3.65 -5.71
N LEU A 86 -3.80 3.66 -5.83
CA LEU A 86 -4.71 4.24 -4.84
C LEU A 86 -4.55 3.54 -3.49
N TYR A 87 -4.55 2.21 -3.45
CA TYR A 87 -4.28 1.43 -2.24
C TYR A 87 -2.96 1.84 -1.56
N ARG A 88 -1.88 1.97 -2.34
CA ARG A 88 -0.56 2.35 -1.81
C ARG A 88 -0.52 3.79 -1.32
N ARG A 89 -1.19 4.72 -2.02
CA ARG A 89 -1.30 6.12 -1.61
C ARG A 89 -2.18 6.25 -0.37
N GLY A 90 -3.30 5.56 -0.33
CA GLY A 90 -4.19 5.49 0.83
C GLY A 90 -3.46 5.00 2.09
N GLY A 91 -2.73 3.88 1.99
CA GLY A 91 -1.89 3.39 3.07
C GLY A 91 -0.73 4.36 3.44
N THR A 92 -0.30 5.22 2.52
CA THR A 92 0.70 6.25 2.82
C THR A 92 0.07 7.45 3.53
N TYR A 93 -1.16 7.86 3.16
CA TYR A 93 -1.94 8.86 3.89
C TYR A 93 -2.23 8.42 5.33
N GLU A 94 -2.51 7.13 5.55
CA GLU A 94 -2.72 6.57 6.89
C GLU A 94 -1.47 6.75 7.77
N ARG A 95 -0.25 6.53 7.23
CA ARG A 95 1.02 6.73 7.96
C ARG A 95 1.23 8.15 8.46
N ILE A 96 0.68 9.15 7.79
CA ILE A 96 0.69 10.56 8.23
C ILE A 96 -0.61 10.97 8.92
N LYS A 97 -1.45 10.00 9.28
CA LYS A 97 -2.74 10.17 9.97
C LYS A 97 -3.75 11.06 9.22
N ASN A 98 -3.62 11.17 7.90
CA ASN A 98 -4.62 11.82 7.06
C ASN A 98 -5.69 10.79 6.66
N TYR A 99 -6.50 10.42 7.64
CA TYR A 99 -7.47 9.32 7.49
C TYR A 99 -8.56 9.62 6.48
N GLU A 100 -8.97 10.87 6.31
CA GLU A 100 -9.97 11.25 5.31
C GLU A 100 -9.50 10.90 3.89
N LYS A 101 -8.26 11.27 3.55
CA LYS A 101 -7.68 10.95 2.24
C LYS A 101 -7.33 9.46 2.11
N ALA A 102 -6.92 8.83 3.21
CA ALA A 102 -6.66 7.40 3.24
C ALA A 102 -7.93 6.61 2.91
N ASP A 103 -9.03 6.88 3.63
CA ASP A 103 -10.31 6.22 3.42
C ASP A 103 -10.85 6.48 2.00
N LYS A 104 -10.73 7.73 1.50
CA LYS A 104 -11.14 8.05 0.14
C LYS A 104 -10.39 7.20 -0.90
N ASP A 105 -9.07 7.17 -0.84
CA ASP A 105 -8.25 6.41 -1.80
C ASP A 105 -8.56 4.90 -1.73
N LEU A 106 -8.73 4.33 -0.54
CA LEU A 106 -9.05 2.91 -0.37
C LEU A 106 -10.45 2.57 -0.86
N ILE A 107 -11.42 3.45 -0.63
CA ILE A 107 -12.79 3.30 -1.16
C ILE A 107 -12.80 3.43 -2.69
N ASP A 108 -12.09 4.41 -3.24
CA ASP A 108 -11.98 4.59 -4.70
C ASP A 108 -11.29 3.36 -5.34
N ALA A 109 -10.29 2.76 -4.68
CA ALA A 109 -9.67 1.51 -5.11
C ALA A 109 -10.67 0.35 -5.15
N LEU A 110 -11.49 0.18 -4.10
CA LEU A 110 -12.54 -0.84 -4.04
C LEU A 110 -13.68 -0.61 -5.05
N GLN A 111 -13.89 0.61 -5.55
CA GLN A 111 -14.83 0.84 -6.67
C GLN A 111 -14.29 0.24 -7.97
N ILE A 112 -12.98 0.14 -8.14
CA ILE A 112 -12.33 -0.45 -9.32
C ILE A 112 -12.20 -1.98 -9.14
N THR A 113 -11.74 -2.42 -7.97
CA THR A 113 -11.51 -3.83 -7.62
C THR A 113 -12.28 -4.21 -6.34
N PRO A 114 -13.62 -4.41 -6.44
CA PRO A 114 -14.47 -4.59 -5.26
C PRO A 114 -14.16 -5.86 -4.44
N ASP A 115 -13.61 -6.89 -5.10
CA ASP A 115 -13.29 -8.18 -4.50
C ASP A 115 -11.79 -8.33 -4.18
N ASP A 116 -11.06 -7.21 -4.01
CA ASP A 116 -9.68 -7.27 -3.54
C ASP A 116 -9.63 -7.45 -2.01
N ALA A 117 -9.34 -8.69 -1.60
CA ALA A 117 -9.31 -9.08 -0.19
C ALA A 117 -8.31 -8.24 0.63
N TYR A 118 -7.18 -7.84 0.04
CA TYR A 118 -6.16 -7.07 0.75
C TYR A 118 -6.58 -5.63 0.97
N ILE A 119 -7.26 -5.01 0.01
CA ILE A 119 -7.80 -3.65 0.16
C ILE A 119 -8.93 -3.64 1.19
N LEU A 120 -9.86 -4.62 1.10
CA LEU A 120 -10.94 -4.81 2.07
C LEU A 120 -10.37 -4.96 3.49
N ASN A 121 -9.42 -5.87 3.67
CA ASN A 121 -8.75 -6.10 4.94
C ASN A 121 -8.06 -4.84 5.48
N TYR A 122 -7.31 -4.15 4.63
CA TYR A 122 -6.56 -2.95 5.07
C TYR A 122 -7.49 -1.82 5.52
N LEU A 123 -8.54 -1.52 4.75
CA LEU A 123 -9.50 -0.47 5.08
C LEU A 123 -10.26 -0.81 6.37
N ALA A 124 -10.73 -2.06 6.47
CA ALA A 124 -11.45 -2.52 7.65
C ALA A 124 -10.58 -2.48 8.91
N TYR A 125 -9.35 -2.98 8.84
CA TYR A 125 -8.41 -2.94 9.96
C TYR A 125 -8.11 -1.48 10.39
N SER A 126 -7.88 -0.58 9.42
CA SER A 126 -7.67 0.85 9.70
C SER A 126 -8.89 1.50 10.38
N TRP A 127 -10.11 1.08 10.07
CA TRP A 127 -11.32 1.55 10.74
C TRP A 127 -11.43 0.99 12.16
N LEU A 128 -11.13 -0.29 12.38
CA LEU A 128 -11.12 -0.90 13.73
C LEU A 128 -10.13 -0.20 14.67
N GLU A 129 -8.91 0.07 14.21
CA GLU A 129 -7.88 0.75 15.00
C GLU A 129 -8.28 2.17 15.42
N ARG A 130 -9.27 2.77 14.75
CA ARG A 130 -9.79 4.12 15.02
C ARG A 130 -11.15 4.11 15.73
N ASP A 131 -11.65 2.95 16.08
CA ASP A 131 -13.01 2.78 16.63
C ASP A 131 -14.09 3.41 15.71
N TYR A 132 -13.90 3.24 14.39
CA TYR A 132 -14.74 3.84 13.35
C TYR A 132 -15.40 2.77 12.51
N LYS A 133 -16.73 2.90 12.25
CA LYS A 133 -17.53 2.01 11.41
C LYS A 133 -17.29 0.51 11.67
N ILE A 134 -17.24 0.11 12.93
CA ILE A 134 -16.88 -1.27 13.35
C ILE A 134 -17.72 -2.33 12.65
N ASN A 135 -19.04 -2.13 12.54
CA ASN A 135 -19.93 -3.11 11.92
C ASN A 135 -19.66 -3.28 10.41
N GLU A 136 -19.34 -2.20 9.71
CA GLU A 136 -18.96 -2.23 8.30
C GLU A 136 -17.58 -2.87 8.14
N ALA A 137 -16.64 -2.57 9.03
CA ALA A 137 -15.30 -3.18 9.04
C ALA A 137 -15.39 -4.70 9.20
N ILE A 138 -16.20 -5.20 10.12
CA ILE A 138 -16.41 -6.64 10.30
C ILE A 138 -16.91 -7.30 9.01
N LYS A 139 -17.91 -6.71 8.35
CA LYS A 139 -18.44 -7.24 7.08
C LYS A 139 -17.39 -7.28 5.99
N MET A 140 -16.55 -6.24 5.88
CA MET A 140 -15.45 -6.25 4.92
C MET A 140 -14.43 -7.34 5.23
N LEU A 141 -14.11 -7.59 6.51
CA LEU A 141 -13.22 -8.66 6.91
C LEU A 141 -13.82 -10.05 6.68
N GLU A 142 -15.11 -10.21 6.90
CA GLU A 142 -15.83 -11.45 6.57
C GLU A 142 -15.75 -11.73 5.07
N THR A 143 -15.99 -10.71 4.23
CA THR A 143 -15.81 -10.81 2.77
C THR A 143 -14.36 -11.11 2.39
N ALA A 144 -13.39 -10.41 2.95
CA ALA A 144 -11.97 -10.65 2.69
C ALA A 144 -11.56 -12.10 3.05
N TYR A 145 -12.08 -12.61 4.17
CA TYR A 145 -11.86 -13.99 4.59
C TYR A 145 -12.53 -15.02 3.66
N GLU A 146 -13.71 -14.72 3.10
CA GLU A 146 -14.34 -15.59 2.09
C GLU A 146 -13.52 -15.69 0.80
N LEU A 147 -12.83 -14.59 0.43
CA LEU A 147 -11.97 -14.51 -0.76
C LEU A 147 -10.62 -15.19 -0.55
N GLU A 148 -9.99 -14.99 0.61
CA GLU A 148 -8.64 -15.44 0.95
C GLU A 148 -8.61 -16.08 2.35
N SER A 149 -9.27 -17.26 2.47
CA SER A 149 -9.50 -17.91 3.76
C SER A 149 -8.25 -18.44 4.46
N ASP A 150 -7.13 -18.59 3.77
CA ASP A 150 -5.88 -19.13 4.30
C ASP A 150 -4.81 -18.05 4.51
N ASP A 151 -5.12 -16.77 4.23
CA ASP A 151 -4.18 -15.68 4.47
C ASP A 151 -4.11 -15.33 5.97
N PRO A 152 -2.94 -15.48 6.63
CA PRO A 152 -2.82 -15.31 8.08
C PRO A 152 -3.08 -13.86 8.53
N TYR A 153 -2.82 -12.86 7.67
CA TYR A 153 -3.09 -11.45 8.00
C TYR A 153 -4.58 -11.16 8.02
N ILE A 154 -5.35 -11.75 7.10
CA ILE A 154 -6.80 -11.61 7.06
C ILE A 154 -7.44 -12.37 8.23
N ILE A 155 -6.94 -13.57 8.52
CA ILE A 155 -7.40 -14.39 9.67
C ILE A 155 -7.15 -13.64 10.99
N ASP A 156 -5.99 -13.01 11.16
CA ASP A 156 -5.65 -12.21 12.35
C ASP A 156 -6.59 -11.02 12.48
N SER A 157 -6.79 -10.27 11.39
CA SER A 157 -7.63 -9.07 11.38
C SER A 157 -9.08 -9.37 11.75
N ILE A 158 -9.68 -10.45 11.23
CA ILE A 158 -11.06 -10.84 11.58
C ILE A 158 -11.14 -11.34 13.02
N GLY A 159 -10.12 -12.05 13.50
CA GLY A 159 -10.02 -12.47 14.91
C GLY A 159 -9.95 -11.26 15.84
N TRP A 160 -9.17 -10.25 15.48
CA TRP A 160 -9.09 -8.97 16.19
C TRP A 160 -10.44 -8.22 16.21
N ALA A 161 -11.14 -8.18 15.07
CA ALA A 161 -12.46 -7.55 14.99
C ALA A 161 -13.47 -8.18 15.96
N TYR A 162 -13.51 -9.51 16.05
CA TYR A 162 -14.37 -10.21 16.99
C TYR A 162 -13.95 -9.97 18.44
N TYR A 163 -12.67 -9.86 18.73
CA TYR A 163 -12.18 -9.51 20.06
C TYR A 163 -12.66 -8.11 20.49
N LEU A 164 -12.57 -7.09 19.60
CA LEU A 164 -13.04 -5.73 19.89
C LEU A 164 -14.56 -5.62 20.10
N THR A 165 -15.32 -6.61 19.65
CA THR A 165 -16.78 -6.66 19.80
C THR A 165 -17.25 -7.68 20.84
N ASP A 166 -16.36 -8.10 21.73
CA ASP A 166 -16.61 -9.03 22.84
C ASP A 166 -17.09 -10.43 22.40
N ASP A 167 -16.93 -10.77 21.10
CA ASP A 167 -17.19 -12.13 20.61
C ASP A 167 -15.96 -13.02 20.79
N TYR A 168 -15.63 -13.27 22.04
CA TYR A 168 -14.45 -14.03 22.41
C TYR A 168 -14.40 -15.46 21.83
N PRO A 169 -15.52 -16.21 21.69
CA PRO A 169 -15.47 -17.53 21.06
C PRO A 169 -15.01 -17.51 19.60
N ARG A 170 -15.49 -16.53 18.80
CA ARG A 170 -15.01 -16.37 17.41
C ARG A 170 -13.59 -15.80 17.38
N ALA A 171 -13.29 -14.84 18.20
CA ALA A 171 -11.93 -14.29 18.32
C ALA A 171 -10.89 -15.38 18.59
N GLU A 172 -11.11 -16.22 19.59
CA GLU A 172 -10.20 -17.32 19.95
C GLU A 172 -9.98 -18.29 18.78
N LYS A 173 -11.06 -18.66 18.08
CA LYS A 173 -10.99 -19.56 16.92
C LYS A 173 -10.09 -19.00 15.82
N PHE A 174 -10.27 -17.72 15.43
CA PHE A 174 -9.52 -17.11 14.35
C PHE A 174 -8.08 -16.79 14.76
N LEU A 175 -7.85 -16.22 15.95
CA LEU A 175 -6.51 -15.89 16.42
C LEU A 175 -5.61 -17.13 16.62
N LYS A 176 -6.17 -18.26 17.07
CA LYS A 176 -5.43 -19.52 17.11
C LYS A 176 -5.00 -19.98 15.71
N ARG A 177 -5.91 -19.89 14.74
CA ARG A 177 -5.62 -20.28 13.35
C ARG A 177 -4.58 -19.38 12.67
N ALA A 178 -4.53 -18.09 13.01
CA ALA A 178 -3.56 -17.15 12.44
C ALA A 178 -2.10 -17.48 12.79
N VAL A 179 -1.84 -18.25 13.85
CA VAL A 179 -0.49 -18.60 14.32
C VAL A 179 -0.08 -20.06 13.99
N GLU A 180 -0.97 -20.83 13.36
CA GLU A 180 -0.69 -22.18 12.84
C GLU A 180 -0.04 -22.12 11.44
#